data_4b2ef73fa9b24a5a864f817470be361f
#
_entry.id   4b2ef73fa9b24a5a864f817470be361f
#
_cell.length_a   1.000
_cell.length_b   1.000
_cell.length_c   1.000
_cell.angle_alpha   90.00
_cell.angle_beta   90.00
_cell.angle_gamma   90.00
#
_symmetry.space_group_name_H-M   'P 1'
#
loop_
_entity.id
_entity.type
_entity.pdbx_description
1 polymer ?
#
loop_
_entity_poly.entity_id
_entity_poly.type
_entity_poly.pdbx_seq_one_letter_code
_entity_poly.pdbx_strand_id
1 'polypeptide(L)'
;FIFPVKLPEFVRDNDITTIFWVPTVMINVANSGVLSEIELPKLKNVVFCGEVMPNTQLNIWRKAQPQCTYANLYGPTEISDVCTYYIVDRPFKDSDSLPIGKACENMRIIILNEKNEIAKTNEQGEICVIGTGVSLGYWNNPEITQKAFIQNPVNPYYEERIYRTGDLLSLIHI
;
A
#
# COMPACT_ATOMS: atom_id res chain seq x y z
N PHE A 1 10.99 3.41 16.85
CA PHE A 1 10.65 2.47 17.94
C PHE A 1 11.93 1.90 18.53
N ILE A 2 12.18 2.20 19.83
CA ILE A 2 13.42 1.80 20.53
C ILE A 2 13.38 0.32 20.95
N PHE A 3 12.18 -0.27 21.07
CA PHE A 3 12.00 -1.65 21.55
C PHE A 3 11.03 -2.46 20.68
N PRO A 4 11.47 -2.96 19.52
CA PRO A 4 10.58 -3.76 18.64
C PRO A 4 10.04 -5.02 19.33
N VAL A 5 10.76 -5.60 20.29
CA VAL A 5 10.34 -6.78 21.09
C VAL A 5 9.08 -6.48 21.92
N LYS A 6 8.89 -5.25 22.39
CA LYS A 6 7.75 -4.87 23.22
C LYS A 6 6.43 -4.70 22.46
N LEU A 7 6.47 -4.53 21.14
CA LEU A 7 5.28 -4.33 20.34
C LEU A 7 4.40 -5.60 20.29
N PRO A 8 4.94 -6.80 20.00
CA PRO A 8 4.15 -8.03 20.06
C PRO A 8 3.62 -8.34 21.47
N GLU A 9 4.38 -8.05 22.53
CA GLU A 9 3.89 -8.18 23.91
C GLU A 9 2.68 -7.26 24.13
N PHE A 10 2.75 -6.00 23.70
CA PHE A 10 1.64 -5.06 23.78
C PHE A 10 0.41 -5.54 23.00
N VAL A 11 0.62 -6.07 21.79
CA VAL A 11 -0.47 -6.64 20.95
C VAL A 11 -1.15 -7.79 21.67
N ARG A 12 -0.38 -8.70 22.26
CA ARG A 12 -0.90 -9.84 23.04
C ARG A 12 -1.65 -9.40 24.29
N ASP A 13 -1.01 -8.55 25.11
CA ASP A 13 -1.51 -8.19 26.44
C ASP A 13 -2.77 -7.29 26.39
N ASN A 14 -3.04 -6.67 25.24
CA ASN A 14 -4.24 -5.86 25.00
C ASN A 14 -5.26 -6.52 24.07
N ASP A 15 -5.12 -7.82 23.77
CA ASP A 15 -6.05 -8.58 22.91
C ASP A 15 -6.30 -7.90 21.53
N ILE A 16 -5.27 -7.28 20.96
CA ILE A 16 -5.38 -6.58 19.69
C ILE A 16 -5.64 -7.58 18.56
N THR A 17 -6.67 -7.29 17.78
CA THR A 17 -7.11 -8.16 16.67
C THR A 17 -6.61 -7.71 15.30
N THR A 18 -6.25 -6.44 15.17
CA THR A 18 -5.79 -5.85 13.90
C THR A 18 -4.64 -4.88 14.17
N ILE A 19 -3.56 -5.02 13.43
CA ILE A 19 -2.47 -4.05 13.39
C ILE A 19 -2.39 -3.42 12.00
N PHE A 20 -2.12 -2.11 11.97
CA PHE A 20 -1.82 -1.36 10.77
C PHE A 20 -0.50 -0.61 10.98
N TRP A 21 0.57 -1.11 10.40
CA TRP A 21 1.92 -0.62 10.61
C TRP A 21 2.62 -0.31 9.29
N VAL A 22 3.61 0.55 9.34
CA VAL A 22 4.56 0.72 8.23
C VAL A 22 5.50 -0.49 8.17
N PRO A 23 5.96 -0.92 6.98
CA PRO A 23 6.89 -2.03 6.80
C PRO A 23 8.13 -1.97 7.70
N THR A 24 8.74 -0.81 7.92
CA THR A 24 9.89 -0.65 8.82
C THR A 24 9.62 -1.20 10.22
N VAL A 25 8.42 -1.01 10.79
CA VAL A 25 8.08 -1.56 12.11
C VAL A 25 8.01 -3.08 12.05
N MET A 26 7.35 -3.63 11.04
CA MET A 26 7.23 -5.08 10.84
C MET A 26 8.59 -5.74 10.62
N ILE A 27 9.48 -5.10 9.84
CA ILE A 27 10.85 -5.56 9.57
C ILE A 27 11.63 -5.65 10.90
N ASN A 28 11.57 -4.61 11.71
CA ASN A 28 12.29 -4.57 13.00
C ASN A 28 11.79 -5.67 13.97
N VAL A 29 10.49 -5.89 14.04
CA VAL A 29 9.91 -6.97 14.83
C VAL A 29 10.33 -8.34 14.30
N ALA A 30 10.27 -8.58 12.99
CA ALA A 30 10.69 -9.84 12.39
C ALA A 30 12.18 -10.12 12.65
N ASN A 31 13.04 -9.13 12.46
CA ASN A 31 14.48 -9.26 12.62
C ASN A 31 14.91 -9.40 14.10
N SER A 32 14.08 -8.99 15.06
CA SER A 32 14.38 -9.19 16.49
C SER A 32 14.27 -10.64 16.96
N GLY A 33 13.63 -11.50 16.16
CA GLY A 33 13.43 -12.91 16.51
C GLY A 33 12.26 -13.16 17.49
N VAL A 34 11.65 -12.12 18.06
CA VAL A 34 10.59 -12.24 19.08
C VAL A 34 9.36 -13.02 18.60
N LEU A 35 9.10 -13.01 17.29
CA LEU A 35 7.94 -13.73 16.72
C LEU A 35 8.04 -15.25 16.86
N SER A 36 9.24 -15.81 17.09
CA SER A 36 9.39 -17.24 17.40
C SER A 36 9.11 -17.59 18.85
N GLU A 37 9.00 -16.60 19.72
CA GLU A 37 8.86 -16.77 21.17
C GLU A 37 7.48 -16.34 21.70
N ILE A 38 6.67 -15.68 20.83
CA ILE A 38 5.39 -15.11 21.23
C ILE A 38 4.25 -15.57 20.32
N GLU A 39 3.17 -16.01 20.94
CA GLU A 39 1.90 -16.27 20.27
C GLU A 39 0.98 -15.07 20.37
N LEU A 40 0.29 -14.75 19.27
CA LEU A 40 -0.67 -13.65 19.17
C LEU A 40 -2.08 -14.22 18.83
N PRO A 41 -2.72 -14.95 19.74
CA PRO A 41 -3.90 -15.76 19.41
C PRO A 41 -5.14 -14.94 19.04
N LYS A 42 -5.16 -13.66 19.40
CA LYS A 42 -6.26 -12.74 19.05
C LYS A 42 -6.01 -11.96 17.78
N LEU A 43 -4.75 -11.90 17.31
CA LEU A 43 -4.42 -11.19 16.07
C LEU A 43 -5.01 -11.92 14.87
N LYS A 44 -5.77 -11.17 14.05
CA LYS A 44 -6.46 -11.67 12.86
C LYS A 44 -5.96 -10.99 11.59
N ASN A 45 -5.67 -9.69 11.67
CA ASN A 45 -5.30 -8.91 10.50
C ASN A 45 -3.97 -8.19 10.73
N VAL A 46 -3.08 -8.32 9.76
CA VAL A 46 -1.80 -7.63 9.68
C VAL A 46 -1.80 -6.81 8.40
N VAL A 47 -1.96 -5.51 8.55
CA VAL A 47 -2.08 -4.55 7.45
C VAL A 47 -0.84 -3.66 7.44
N PHE A 48 -0.30 -3.39 6.28
CA PHE A 48 0.88 -2.54 6.14
C PHE A 48 0.81 -1.65 4.90
N CYS A 49 1.37 -0.44 5.01
CA CYS A 49 1.33 0.61 3.98
C CYS A 49 2.51 1.57 4.12
N GLY A 50 2.80 2.33 3.06
CA GLY A 50 3.69 3.49 3.05
C GLY A 50 5.14 3.20 2.64
N GLU A 51 5.56 1.93 2.61
CA GLU A 51 6.91 1.52 2.21
C GLU A 51 6.84 0.16 1.50
N VAL A 52 7.92 -0.21 0.80
CA VAL A 52 8.03 -1.55 0.22
C VAL A 52 8.27 -2.58 1.32
N MET A 53 7.40 -3.60 1.40
CA MET A 53 7.56 -4.72 2.32
C MET A 53 8.41 -5.83 1.71
N PRO A 54 9.60 -6.14 2.27
CA PRO A 54 10.40 -7.27 1.80
C PRO A 54 9.73 -8.61 2.12
N ASN A 55 9.69 -9.52 1.15
CA ASN A 55 9.06 -10.82 1.34
C ASN A 55 9.77 -11.68 2.39
N THR A 56 11.07 -11.53 2.58
CA THR A 56 11.83 -12.24 3.64
C THR A 56 11.19 -12.01 5.01
N GLN A 57 10.96 -10.74 5.39
CA GLN A 57 10.36 -10.40 6.68
C GLN A 57 8.86 -10.70 6.72
N LEU A 58 8.16 -10.50 5.62
CA LEU A 58 6.75 -10.92 5.51
C LEU A 58 6.59 -12.42 5.73
N ASN A 59 7.47 -13.23 5.17
CA ASN A 59 7.46 -14.68 5.34
C ASN A 59 7.74 -15.11 6.80
N ILE A 60 8.59 -14.37 7.54
CA ILE A 60 8.78 -14.59 8.98
C ILE A 60 7.46 -14.38 9.73
N TRP A 61 6.77 -13.26 9.48
CA TRP A 61 5.46 -12.97 10.06
C TRP A 61 4.43 -14.05 9.74
N ARG A 62 4.30 -14.42 8.46
CA ARG A 62 3.33 -15.41 8.00
C ARG A 62 3.59 -16.80 8.57
N LYS A 63 4.85 -17.16 8.77
CA LYS A 63 5.23 -18.42 9.44
C LYS A 63 4.89 -18.41 10.91
N ALA A 64 5.13 -17.29 11.61
CA ALA A 64 4.88 -17.16 13.04
C ALA A 64 3.39 -17.00 13.37
N GLN A 65 2.61 -16.32 12.51
CA GLN A 65 1.18 -16.06 12.74
C GLN A 65 0.36 -16.50 11.50
N PRO A 66 0.28 -17.82 11.21
CA PRO A 66 -0.32 -18.32 9.97
C PRO A 66 -1.86 -18.14 9.91
N GLN A 67 -2.49 -17.87 11.06
CA GLN A 67 -3.93 -17.62 11.15
C GLN A 67 -4.34 -16.21 10.65
N CYS A 68 -3.37 -15.32 10.48
CA CYS A 68 -3.65 -13.92 10.13
C CYS A 68 -3.87 -13.73 8.63
N THR A 69 -4.77 -12.81 8.31
CA THR A 69 -4.85 -12.21 6.98
C THR A 69 -3.81 -11.10 6.87
N TYR A 70 -3.02 -11.11 5.81
CA TYR A 70 -2.02 -10.09 5.52
C TYR A 70 -2.48 -9.25 4.33
N ALA A 71 -2.41 -7.92 4.48
CA ALA A 71 -2.80 -6.99 3.41
C ALA A 71 -1.71 -5.94 3.17
N ASN A 72 -1.25 -5.86 1.93
CA ASN A 72 -0.40 -4.79 1.44
C ASN A 72 -1.28 -3.68 0.86
N LEU A 73 -1.18 -2.49 1.41
CA LEU A 73 -1.92 -1.31 0.96
C LEU A 73 -0.96 -0.32 0.31
N TYR A 74 -1.47 0.44 -0.66
CA TYR A 74 -0.73 1.52 -1.28
C TYR A 74 -1.64 2.75 -1.42
N GLY A 75 -1.06 3.90 -1.16
CA GLY A 75 -1.64 5.20 -1.42
C GLY A 75 -0.87 6.32 -0.76
N PRO A 76 -0.78 7.48 -1.41
CA PRO A 76 -0.20 8.69 -0.84
C PRO A 76 -1.24 9.47 -0.01
N THR A 77 -0.76 10.40 0.81
CA THR A 77 -1.59 11.26 1.67
C THR A 77 -2.60 12.08 0.86
N GLU A 78 -2.26 12.45 -0.36
CA GLU A 78 -3.07 13.28 -1.26
C GLU A 78 -4.38 12.62 -1.72
N ILE A 79 -4.52 11.31 -1.49
CA ILE A 79 -5.76 10.56 -1.80
C ILE A 79 -6.43 9.99 -0.54
N SER A 80 -6.15 10.55 0.62
CA SER A 80 -6.70 10.13 1.92
C SER A 80 -6.26 8.73 2.35
N ASP A 81 -4.96 8.48 2.25
CA ASP A 81 -4.19 7.34 2.76
C ASP A 81 -4.09 6.14 1.79
N VAL A 82 -5.18 5.50 1.37
CA VAL A 82 -5.13 4.22 0.63
C VAL A 82 -5.98 4.25 -0.62
N CYS A 83 -5.40 3.86 -1.77
CA CYS A 83 -6.15 3.72 -3.02
C CYS A 83 -6.12 2.30 -3.62
N THR A 84 -5.16 1.45 -3.21
CA THR A 84 -5.15 0.04 -3.62
C THR A 84 -4.84 -0.89 -2.47
N TYR A 85 -5.24 -2.15 -2.61
CA TYR A 85 -4.93 -3.21 -1.65
C TYR A 85 -4.67 -4.55 -2.34
N TYR A 86 -3.78 -5.32 -1.73
CA TYR A 86 -3.50 -6.71 -2.09
C TYR A 86 -3.58 -7.60 -0.84
N ILE A 87 -4.47 -8.60 -0.88
CA ILE A 87 -4.48 -9.65 0.15
C ILE A 87 -3.41 -10.67 -0.21
N VAL A 88 -2.51 -10.94 0.71
CA VAL A 88 -1.38 -11.86 0.50
C VAL A 88 -1.89 -13.31 0.61
N ASP A 89 -2.47 -13.82 -0.47
CA ASP A 89 -3.19 -15.10 -0.55
C ASP A 89 -2.32 -16.28 -1.01
N ARG A 90 -1.09 -16.02 -1.46
CA ARG A 90 -0.13 -17.02 -1.92
C ARG A 90 1.26 -16.82 -1.33
N PRO A 91 2.13 -17.84 -1.36
CA PRO A 91 3.53 -17.65 -0.99
C PRO A 91 4.26 -16.79 -2.03
N PHE A 92 5.22 -16.00 -1.54
CA PHE A 92 6.15 -15.22 -2.33
C PHE A 92 7.58 -15.66 -1.99
N LYS A 93 8.44 -15.79 -3.02
CA LYS A 93 9.88 -15.94 -2.81
C LYS A 93 10.45 -14.59 -2.33
N ASP A 94 11.58 -14.65 -1.66
CA ASP A 94 12.23 -13.43 -1.15
C ASP A 94 12.61 -12.44 -2.27
N SER A 95 12.85 -12.95 -3.48
CA SER A 95 13.17 -12.14 -4.67
C SER A 95 11.96 -11.60 -5.43
N ASP A 96 10.76 -12.03 -5.09
CA ASP A 96 9.55 -11.60 -5.80
C ASP A 96 9.17 -10.17 -5.41
N SER A 97 8.49 -9.46 -6.30
CA SER A 97 7.84 -8.20 -5.95
C SER A 97 6.46 -8.46 -5.37
N LEU A 98 6.14 -7.81 -4.26
CA LEU A 98 4.80 -7.87 -3.68
C LEU A 98 3.88 -6.91 -4.45
N PRO A 99 2.75 -7.38 -5.00
CA PRO A 99 1.82 -6.50 -5.71
C PRO A 99 1.18 -5.45 -4.79
N ILE A 100 0.80 -4.32 -5.36
CA ILE A 100 -0.08 -3.34 -4.68
C ILE A 100 -1.57 -3.66 -4.89
N GLY A 101 -1.87 -4.63 -5.74
CA GLY A 101 -3.20 -5.22 -5.91
C GLY A 101 -4.15 -4.39 -6.76
N LYS A 102 -5.40 -4.25 -6.32
CA LYS A 102 -6.50 -3.60 -7.03
C LYS A 102 -7.00 -2.36 -6.30
N ALA A 103 -7.70 -1.50 -7.03
CA ALA A 103 -8.29 -0.29 -6.47
C ALA A 103 -9.28 -0.60 -5.32
N CYS A 104 -9.27 0.26 -4.31
CA CYS A 104 -10.30 0.30 -3.27
C CYS A 104 -11.65 0.71 -3.86
N GLU A 105 -12.73 0.39 -3.15
CA GLU A 105 -14.06 0.88 -3.52
C GLU A 105 -14.07 2.43 -3.54
N ASN A 106 -14.81 2.99 -4.49
CA ASN A 106 -14.87 4.44 -4.75
C ASN A 106 -13.55 5.08 -5.26
N MET A 107 -12.55 4.26 -5.58
CA MET A 107 -11.32 4.68 -6.23
C MET A 107 -11.18 3.99 -7.59
N ARG A 108 -10.58 4.67 -8.53
CA ARG A 108 -10.13 4.10 -9.82
C ARG A 108 -8.67 4.44 -10.00
N ILE A 109 -7.93 3.47 -10.53
CA ILE A 109 -6.53 3.65 -10.88
C ILE A 109 -6.41 3.60 -12.39
N ILE A 110 -5.73 4.57 -12.95
CA ILE A 110 -5.26 4.54 -14.34
C ILE A 110 -3.74 4.65 -14.35
N ILE A 111 -3.12 4.02 -15.30
CA ILE A 111 -1.69 4.13 -15.54
C ILE A 111 -1.51 4.94 -16.80
N LEU A 112 -0.86 6.10 -16.72
CA LEU A 112 -0.63 6.98 -17.86
C LEU A 112 0.83 6.87 -18.30
N ASN A 113 1.03 6.63 -19.59
CA ASN A 113 2.36 6.70 -20.20
C ASN A 113 2.82 8.16 -20.40
N GLU A 114 4.03 8.37 -20.90
CA GLU A 114 4.61 9.69 -21.15
C GLU A 114 3.78 10.58 -22.09
N LYS A 115 2.89 9.97 -22.90
CA LYS A 115 2.00 10.70 -23.82
C LYS A 115 0.65 11.04 -23.20
N ASN A 116 0.45 10.76 -21.90
CA ASN A 116 -0.83 10.86 -21.20
C ASN A 116 -1.93 9.94 -21.78
N GLU A 117 -1.55 8.81 -22.36
CA GLU A 117 -2.45 7.75 -22.80
C GLU A 117 -2.46 6.60 -21.78
N ILE A 118 -3.52 5.79 -21.78
CA ILE A 118 -3.56 4.58 -20.94
C ILE A 118 -2.41 3.65 -21.34
N ALA A 119 -1.55 3.32 -20.37
CA ALA A 119 -0.45 2.40 -20.58
C ALA A 119 -0.96 1.01 -20.96
N LYS A 120 -0.28 0.38 -21.91
CA LYS A 120 -0.56 -1.00 -22.32
C LYS A 120 0.03 -1.99 -21.31
N THR A 121 -0.39 -3.23 -21.40
CA THR A 121 0.23 -4.34 -20.63
C THR A 121 1.74 -4.37 -20.85
N ASN A 122 2.49 -4.45 -19.74
CA ASN A 122 3.95 -4.40 -19.69
C ASN A 122 4.58 -3.04 -20.10
N GLU A 123 3.77 -2.02 -20.36
CA GLU A 123 4.24 -0.65 -20.50
C GLU A 123 4.34 0.00 -19.13
N GLN A 124 5.42 0.71 -18.89
CA GLN A 124 5.58 1.50 -17.68
C GLN A 124 4.83 2.82 -17.81
N GLY A 125 4.16 3.22 -16.75
CA GLY A 125 3.48 4.50 -16.69
C GLY A 125 3.30 4.97 -15.26
N GLU A 126 2.85 6.20 -15.10
CA GLU A 126 2.59 6.82 -13.82
C GLU A 126 1.22 6.38 -13.27
N ILE A 127 1.18 6.02 -12.00
CA ILE A 127 -0.07 5.76 -11.29
C ILE A 127 -0.84 7.08 -11.14
N CYS A 128 -2.07 7.10 -11.62
CA CYS A 128 -2.98 8.22 -11.41
C CYS A 128 -4.24 7.74 -10.73
N VAL A 129 -4.69 8.48 -9.72
CA VAL A 129 -5.82 8.11 -8.87
C VAL A 129 -7.02 9.01 -9.14
N ILE A 130 -8.19 8.38 -9.25
CA ILE A 130 -9.48 9.02 -9.44
C ILE A 130 -10.40 8.55 -8.33
N GLY A 131 -11.18 9.44 -7.75
CA GLY A 131 -12.20 9.06 -6.77
C GLY A 131 -12.40 10.07 -5.66
N THR A 132 -13.27 9.70 -4.73
CA THR A 132 -13.71 10.58 -3.65
C THR A 132 -12.62 10.91 -2.61
N GLY A 133 -11.56 10.11 -2.54
CA GLY A 133 -10.41 10.34 -1.67
C GLY A 133 -9.41 11.37 -2.21
N VAL A 134 -9.50 11.75 -3.50
CA VAL A 134 -8.59 12.73 -4.09
C VAL A 134 -8.80 14.10 -3.45
N SER A 135 -7.75 14.65 -2.83
CA SER A 135 -7.82 15.90 -2.09
C SER A 135 -7.98 17.12 -3.02
N LEU A 136 -8.27 18.27 -2.43
CA LEU A 136 -8.46 19.52 -3.17
C LEU A 136 -7.13 20.12 -3.68
N GLY A 137 -6.00 19.70 -3.10
CA GLY A 137 -4.68 20.18 -3.44
C GLY A 137 -3.84 20.50 -2.20
N TYR A 138 -2.71 21.15 -2.42
CA TYR A 138 -1.79 21.54 -1.36
C TYR A 138 -2.15 22.93 -0.81
N TRP A 139 -2.15 23.03 0.52
CA TRP A 139 -2.45 24.28 1.20
C TRP A 139 -1.50 25.40 0.77
N ASN A 140 -2.06 26.52 0.33
CA ASN A 140 -1.34 27.72 -0.09
C ASN A 140 -0.23 27.49 -1.14
N ASN A 141 -0.39 26.43 -1.96
CA ASN A 141 0.55 26.11 -3.04
C ASN A 141 -0.18 25.74 -4.35
N PRO A 142 -0.73 26.74 -5.04
CA PRO A 142 -1.50 26.51 -6.26
C PRO A 142 -0.64 25.96 -7.40
N GLU A 143 0.65 26.30 -7.46
CA GLU A 143 1.55 25.85 -8.53
C GLU A 143 1.77 24.34 -8.49
N ILE A 144 2.10 23.77 -7.31
CA ILE A 144 2.26 22.32 -7.16
C ILE A 144 0.90 21.63 -7.30
N THR A 145 -0.18 22.24 -6.76
CA THR A 145 -1.53 21.69 -6.90
C THR A 145 -1.91 21.49 -8.38
N GLN A 146 -1.69 22.49 -9.24
CA GLN A 146 -2.02 22.41 -10.67
C GLN A 146 -1.20 21.35 -11.42
N LYS A 147 0.02 21.05 -10.95
CA LYS A 147 0.87 20.02 -11.55
C LYS A 147 0.45 18.60 -11.15
N ALA A 148 0.05 18.40 -9.90
CA ALA A 148 -0.28 17.09 -9.34
C ALA A 148 -1.76 16.72 -9.50
N PHE A 149 -2.66 17.69 -9.43
CA PHE A 149 -4.11 17.50 -9.53
C PHE A 149 -4.62 18.09 -10.83
N ILE A 150 -4.74 17.26 -11.84
CA ILE A 150 -5.06 17.68 -13.19
C ILE A 150 -6.44 17.16 -13.65
N GLN A 151 -6.94 17.73 -14.75
CA GLN A 151 -8.04 17.11 -15.50
C GLN A 151 -7.58 15.77 -16.06
N ASN A 152 -8.43 14.73 -15.97
CA ASN A 152 -8.16 13.43 -16.56
C ASN A 152 -7.95 13.56 -18.08
N PRO A 153 -6.73 13.33 -18.60
CA PRO A 153 -6.43 13.54 -20.02
C PRO A 153 -7.15 12.55 -20.96
N VAL A 154 -7.60 11.41 -20.42
CA VAL A 154 -8.33 10.38 -21.20
C VAL A 154 -9.83 10.51 -21.09
N ASN A 155 -10.33 11.49 -20.35
CA ASN A 155 -11.76 11.80 -20.23
C ASN A 155 -12.07 13.19 -20.81
N PRO A 156 -12.50 13.31 -22.08
CA PRO A 156 -12.83 14.60 -22.70
C PRO A 156 -14.31 15.02 -22.48
N TYR A 157 -15.13 14.19 -21.80
CA TYR A 157 -16.59 14.37 -21.79
C TYR A 157 -17.09 15.21 -20.63
N TYR A 158 -16.41 15.15 -19.47
CA TYR A 158 -16.78 15.89 -18.27
C TYR A 158 -15.55 16.18 -17.41
N GLU A 159 -15.68 17.12 -16.51
CA GLU A 159 -14.63 17.47 -15.56
C GLU A 159 -14.42 16.32 -14.58
N GLU A 160 -13.22 15.75 -14.62
CA GLU A 160 -12.81 14.64 -13.74
C GLU A 160 -11.39 14.87 -13.25
N ARG A 161 -11.27 15.25 -11.98
CA ARG A 161 -9.96 15.47 -11.36
C ARG A 161 -9.27 14.15 -11.11
N ILE A 162 -7.98 14.07 -11.45
CA ILE A 162 -7.10 12.98 -11.07
C ILE A 162 -5.90 13.51 -10.28
N TYR A 163 -5.33 12.66 -9.43
CA TYR A 163 -4.06 12.91 -8.76
C TYR A 163 -2.95 12.09 -9.42
N ARG A 164 -1.88 12.74 -9.81
CA ARG A 164 -0.65 12.14 -10.33
C ARG A 164 0.27 11.84 -9.16
N THR A 165 0.58 10.55 -8.92
CA THR A 165 1.34 10.15 -7.72
C THR A 165 2.84 10.38 -7.85
N GLY A 166 3.36 10.48 -9.08
CA GLY A 166 4.80 10.45 -9.35
C GLY A 166 5.40 9.03 -9.32
N ASP A 167 4.64 8.01 -8.91
CA ASP A 167 5.11 6.64 -8.85
C ASP A 167 4.91 5.94 -10.19
N LEU A 168 5.94 5.22 -10.62
CA LEU A 168 5.92 4.47 -11.88
C LEU A 168 5.60 2.99 -11.62
N LEU A 169 4.69 2.45 -12.40
CA LEU A 169 4.26 1.07 -12.35
C LEU A 169 4.14 0.48 -13.75
N SER A 170 4.31 -0.81 -13.88
CA SER A 170 3.88 -1.53 -15.08
C SER A 170 2.67 -2.41 -14.78
N LEU A 171 1.70 -2.43 -15.70
CA LEU A 171 0.58 -3.37 -15.63
C LEU A 171 1.11 -4.77 -15.90
N ILE A 172 1.14 -5.59 -14.86
CA ILE A 172 1.39 -7.02 -14.98
C ILE A 172 0.02 -7.69 -14.94
N HIS A 173 -0.25 -8.63 -15.84
CA HIS A 173 -1.47 -9.43 -15.78
C HIS A 173 -1.54 -10.14 -14.43
N ILE A 174 -2.62 -9.91 -13.71
CA ILE A 174 -3.01 -10.68 -12.54
C ILE A 174 -3.79 -11.90 -13.02
#